data_aaf88942e9a6cc57ef90b8090c46f895
#
_entry.id   aaf88942e9a6cc57ef90b8090c46f895
#
_cell.length_a   1.000
_cell.length_b   1.000
_cell.length_c   1.000
_cell.angle_alpha   90.00
_cell.angle_beta   90.00
_cell.angle_gamma   90.00
#
_symmetry.space_group_name_H-M   'P 1'
#
loop_
_entity.id
_entity.type
_entity.pdbx_description
1 polymer ?
#
loop_
_entity_poly.entity_id
_entity_poly.type
_entity_poly.pdbx_seq_one_letter_code
_entity_poly.pdbx_strand_id
1 'polypeptide(L)'
;MKIYHKINSNRTSLGFFVELTDKERKFLNYKFETRNLYVKEISELMKINRQNVYLYFQDNDICLYRFLQIQEILNFEIVSKKDIDNFMNKFYQETIKEVKR
;
A
#
# COMPACT_ATOMS: atom_id res chain seq x y z
N MET A 1 -5.60 -8.51 -5.53
CA MET A 1 -5.30 -7.32 -4.72
C MET A 1 -6.59 -6.58 -4.45
N LYS A 2 -6.75 -6.08 -3.26
CA LYS A 2 -7.92 -5.30 -2.85
C LYS A 2 -7.49 -4.01 -2.19
N ILE A 3 -7.99 -2.88 -2.68
CA ILE A 3 -7.79 -1.57 -2.04
C ILE A 3 -9.03 -1.30 -1.18
N TYR A 4 -8.80 -0.87 0.05
CA TYR A 4 -9.91 -0.57 0.97
C TYR A 4 -9.54 0.58 1.88
N HIS A 5 -10.55 1.14 2.55
CA HIS A 5 -10.35 2.20 3.53
C HIS A 5 -10.74 1.69 4.92
N LYS A 6 -10.12 2.28 5.92
CA LYS A 6 -10.34 1.91 7.31
C LYS A 6 -10.22 3.15 8.19
N ILE A 7 -11.22 3.36 9.04
CA ILE A 7 -11.18 4.44 10.01
C ILE A 7 -10.53 3.90 11.28
N ASN A 8 -9.50 4.61 11.75
CA ASN A 8 -8.84 4.24 13.00
C ASN A 8 -9.76 4.61 14.17
N SER A 9 -10.17 3.63 14.97
CA SER A 9 -11.09 3.82 16.10
C SER A 9 -10.55 4.76 17.18
N ASN A 10 -9.23 4.87 17.31
CA ASN A 10 -8.58 5.73 18.30
C ASN A 10 -8.23 7.11 17.75
N ARG A 11 -8.39 7.30 16.45
CA ARG A 11 -8.12 8.57 15.77
C ARG A 11 -9.18 8.74 14.70
N THR A 12 -9.66 9.92 14.51
CA THR A 12 -10.65 10.21 13.46
C THR A 12 -10.03 10.26 12.07
N SER A 13 -8.87 9.63 11.88
CA SER A 13 -8.17 9.61 10.60
C SER A 13 -8.60 8.42 9.75
N LEU A 14 -8.80 8.68 8.46
CA LEU A 14 -9.09 7.68 7.44
C LEU A 14 -7.78 7.21 6.80
N GLY A 15 -7.58 5.90 6.77
CA GLY A 15 -6.42 5.31 6.08
C GLY A 15 -6.85 4.47 4.89
N PHE A 16 -6.01 4.44 3.86
CA PHE A 16 -6.19 3.59 2.69
C PHE A 16 -5.13 2.50 2.70
N PHE A 17 -5.55 1.27 2.40
CA PHE A 17 -4.71 0.08 2.53
C PHE A 17 -4.87 -0.82 1.31
N VAL A 18 -3.87 -1.68 1.12
CA VAL A 18 -3.86 -2.71 0.08
C VAL A 18 -3.76 -4.07 0.76
N GLU A 19 -4.69 -4.96 0.43
CA GLU A 19 -4.64 -6.37 0.83
C GLU A 19 -4.15 -7.19 -0.35
N LEU A 20 -3.07 -7.95 -0.16
CA LEU A 20 -2.46 -8.75 -1.21
C LEU A 20 -2.96 -10.19 -1.13
N THR A 21 -3.13 -10.82 -2.29
CA THR A 21 -3.32 -12.27 -2.36
C THR A 21 -2.03 -12.98 -2.00
N ASP A 22 -2.10 -14.28 -1.70
CA ASP A 22 -0.91 -15.08 -1.41
C ASP A 22 0.08 -15.06 -2.56
N LYS A 23 -0.42 -15.12 -3.80
CA LYS A 23 0.42 -15.08 -5.00
C LYS A 23 1.14 -13.72 -5.13
N GLU A 24 0.42 -12.65 -4.89
CA GLU A 24 0.99 -11.29 -4.93
C GLU A 24 2.01 -11.10 -3.81
N ARG A 25 1.74 -11.65 -2.64
CA ARG A 25 2.66 -11.60 -1.51
C ARG A 25 3.96 -12.34 -1.84
N LYS A 26 3.88 -13.51 -2.46
CA LYS A 26 5.06 -14.26 -2.89
C LYS A 26 5.87 -13.47 -3.92
N PHE A 27 5.18 -12.80 -4.85
CA PHE A 27 5.84 -11.95 -5.85
C PHE A 27 6.56 -10.78 -5.18
N LEU A 28 5.92 -10.12 -4.22
CA LEU A 28 6.52 -9.02 -3.48
C LEU A 28 7.76 -9.47 -2.73
N ASN A 29 7.69 -10.61 -2.05
CA ASN A 29 8.83 -11.19 -1.33
C ASN A 29 9.98 -11.52 -2.28
N TYR A 30 9.66 -12.08 -3.45
CA TYR A 30 10.66 -12.35 -4.48
C TYR A 30 11.36 -11.06 -4.93
N LYS A 31 10.61 -10.00 -5.18
CA LYS A 31 11.18 -8.71 -5.57
C LYS A 31 12.07 -8.15 -4.48
N PHE A 32 11.67 -8.29 -3.24
CA PHE A 32 12.48 -7.83 -2.11
C PHE A 32 13.79 -8.63 -1.98
N GLU A 33 13.72 -9.96 -2.10
CA GLU A 33 14.89 -10.82 -1.97
C GLU A 33 15.89 -10.64 -3.11
N THR A 34 15.40 -10.31 -4.31
CA THR A 34 16.25 -10.14 -5.50
C THR A 34 16.60 -8.69 -5.80
N ARG A 35 16.34 -7.77 -4.87
CA ARG A 35 16.60 -6.35 -5.06
C ARG A 35 18.10 -6.07 -5.17
N ASN A 36 18.42 -5.01 -5.94
CA ASN A 36 19.78 -4.51 -6.06
C ASN A 36 20.10 -3.42 -5.02
N LEU A 37 19.13 -3.09 -4.16
CA LEU A 37 19.27 -2.05 -3.15
C LEU A 37 19.36 -2.67 -1.76
N TYR A 38 20.18 -2.07 -0.90
CA TYR A 38 20.22 -2.44 0.50
C TYR A 38 18.96 -1.91 1.22
N VAL A 39 18.57 -2.58 2.30
CA VAL A 39 17.43 -2.14 3.12
C VAL A 39 17.66 -0.70 3.63
N LYS A 40 18.91 -0.35 3.96
CA LYS A 40 19.27 1.00 4.35
C LYS A 40 18.88 2.03 3.29
N GLU A 41 19.16 1.73 2.02
CA GLU A 41 18.84 2.63 0.91
C GLU A 41 17.32 2.77 0.75
N ILE A 42 16.58 1.67 0.86
CA ILE A 42 15.12 1.69 0.78
C ILE A 42 14.55 2.53 1.93
N SER A 43 15.05 2.35 3.15
CA SER A 43 14.58 3.11 4.30
C SER A 43 14.84 4.61 4.15
N GLU A 44 15.96 4.98 3.57
CA GLU A 44 16.29 6.38 3.30
C GLU A 44 15.37 6.98 2.23
N LEU A 45 15.11 6.24 1.16
CA LEU A 45 14.20 6.69 0.09
C LEU A 45 12.77 6.87 0.60
N MET A 46 12.31 6.00 1.48
CA MET A 46 10.98 6.06 2.05
C MET A 46 10.89 6.95 3.29
N LYS A 47 12.02 7.41 3.81
CA LYS A 47 12.12 8.22 5.05
C LYS A 47 11.47 7.51 6.25
N ILE A 48 11.74 6.23 6.38
CA ILE A 48 11.29 5.40 7.49
C ILE A 48 12.47 4.62 8.05
N ASN A 49 12.33 4.03 9.24
CA ASN A 49 13.39 3.20 9.79
C ASN A 49 13.41 1.82 9.13
N ARG A 50 14.54 1.11 9.27
CA ARG A 50 14.74 -0.20 8.63
C ARG A 50 13.74 -1.26 9.09
N GLN A 51 13.36 -1.22 10.36
CA GLN A 51 12.38 -2.17 10.90
C GLN A 51 11.03 -2.03 10.19
N ASN A 52 10.62 -0.81 9.89
CA ASN A 52 9.37 -0.57 9.16
C ASN A 52 9.43 -1.11 7.74
N VAL A 53 10.59 -1.06 7.08
CA VAL A 53 10.76 -1.67 5.76
C VAL A 53 10.44 -3.16 5.83
N TYR A 54 11.05 -3.88 6.79
CA TYR A 54 10.79 -5.31 6.94
C TYR A 54 9.32 -5.61 7.24
N LEU A 55 8.66 -4.78 8.06
CA LEU A 55 7.26 -4.97 8.40
C LEU A 55 6.36 -4.88 7.17
N TYR A 56 6.62 -3.94 6.25
CA TYR A 56 5.83 -3.83 5.03
C TYR A 56 5.92 -5.07 4.14
N PHE A 57 7.02 -5.81 4.20
CA PHE A 57 7.17 -7.05 3.43
C PHE A 57 6.65 -8.27 4.18
N GLN A 58 6.28 -8.15 5.44
CA GLN A 58 5.72 -9.23 6.25
C GLN A 58 4.20 -9.13 6.41
N ASP A 59 3.67 -7.92 6.42
CA ASP A 59 2.25 -7.67 6.65
C ASP A 59 1.42 -7.98 5.40
N ASN A 60 0.19 -8.50 5.63
CA ASN A 60 -0.76 -8.74 4.53
C ASN A 60 -1.45 -7.46 4.09
N ASP A 61 -1.66 -6.53 5.02
CA ASP A 61 -2.28 -5.24 4.75
C ASP A 61 -1.21 -4.16 4.82
N ILE A 62 -1.03 -3.44 3.73
CA ILE A 62 0.00 -2.41 3.64
C ILE A 62 -0.68 -1.09 3.33
N CYS A 63 -0.24 -0.01 4.01
CA CYS A 63 -0.70 1.33 3.68
C CYS A 63 -0.50 1.60 2.17
N LEU A 64 -1.56 2.04 1.49
CA LEU A 64 -1.53 2.25 0.04
C LEU A 64 -0.37 3.17 -0.38
N TYR A 65 -0.19 4.27 0.33
CA TYR A 65 0.88 5.23 0.02
C TYR A 65 2.26 4.56 0.07
N ARG A 66 2.52 3.76 1.10
CA ARG A 66 3.80 3.07 1.25
C ARG A 66 3.97 1.98 0.21
N PHE A 67 2.89 1.27 -0.12
CA PHE A 67 2.94 0.25 -1.16
C PHE A 67 3.29 0.83 -2.52
N LEU A 68 2.73 1.99 -2.86
CA LEU A 68 3.07 2.67 -4.11
C LEU A 68 4.53 3.09 -4.15
N GLN A 69 5.10 3.55 -3.03
CA GLN A 69 6.53 3.85 -2.95
C GLN A 69 7.38 2.59 -3.19
N ILE A 70 6.98 1.48 -2.58
CA ILE A 70 7.68 0.20 -2.75
C ILE A 70 7.65 -0.25 -4.21
N GLN A 71 6.50 -0.13 -4.88
CA GLN A 71 6.38 -0.45 -6.30
C GLN A 71 7.35 0.34 -7.15
N GLU A 72 7.46 1.63 -6.89
CA GLU A 72 8.35 2.50 -7.64
C GLU A 72 9.82 2.13 -7.39
N ILE A 73 10.19 1.93 -6.13
CA ILE A 73 11.56 1.61 -5.74
C ILE A 73 12.02 0.27 -6.31
N LEU A 74 11.18 -0.76 -6.24
CA LEU A 74 11.51 -2.12 -6.70
C LEU A 74 11.10 -2.39 -8.15
N ASN A 75 10.54 -1.40 -8.82
CA ASN A 75 10.18 -1.45 -10.23
C ASN A 75 9.22 -2.60 -10.58
N PHE A 76 8.03 -2.56 -10.00
CA PHE A 76 6.95 -3.49 -10.36
C PHE A 76 5.60 -2.77 -10.22
N GLU A 77 4.53 -3.38 -10.74
CA GLU A 77 3.20 -2.82 -10.64
C GLU A 77 2.16 -3.90 -10.32
N ILE A 78 1.69 -3.93 -9.09
CA ILE A 78 0.53 -4.72 -8.66
C ILE A 78 -0.71 -3.82 -8.63
N VAL A 79 -0.56 -2.60 -8.12
CA VAL A 79 -1.62 -1.59 -8.10
C VAL A 79 -1.36 -0.60 -9.23
N SER A 80 -2.29 -0.54 -10.19
CA SER A 80 -2.19 0.39 -11.31
C SER A 80 -2.88 1.72 -10.98
N LYS A 81 -2.59 2.74 -11.77
CA LYS A 81 -3.29 4.02 -11.68
C LYS A 81 -4.80 3.84 -11.87
N LYS A 82 -5.19 2.96 -12.79
CA LYS A 82 -6.60 2.66 -13.05
C LYS A 82 -7.27 2.06 -11.81
N ASP A 83 -6.59 1.17 -11.11
CA ASP A 83 -7.12 0.58 -9.86
C ASP A 83 -7.37 1.66 -8.82
N ILE A 84 -6.44 2.60 -8.68
CA ILE A 84 -6.57 3.71 -7.74
C ILE A 84 -7.73 4.61 -8.13
N ASP A 85 -7.82 4.99 -9.40
CA ASP A 85 -8.89 5.87 -9.89
C ASP A 85 -10.27 5.22 -9.70
N ASN A 86 -10.40 3.93 -10.00
CA ASN A 86 -11.66 3.21 -9.81
C ASN A 86 -12.05 3.15 -8.34
N PHE A 87 -11.09 2.87 -7.46
CA PHE A 87 -11.35 2.84 -6.03
C PHE A 87 -11.76 4.22 -5.50
N MET A 88 -11.03 5.26 -5.88
CA MET A 88 -11.31 6.62 -5.41
C MET A 88 -12.65 7.13 -5.91
N ASN A 89 -13.03 6.82 -7.14
CA ASN A 89 -14.33 7.20 -7.68
C ASN A 89 -15.45 6.53 -6.88
N LYS A 90 -15.33 5.25 -6.61
CA LYS A 90 -16.31 4.51 -5.82
C LYS A 90 -16.40 5.05 -4.39
N PHE A 91 -15.25 5.27 -3.77
CA PHE A 91 -15.18 5.83 -2.42
C PHE A 91 -15.84 7.21 -2.35
N TYR A 92 -15.53 8.07 -3.31
CA TYR A 92 -16.09 9.41 -3.37
C TYR A 92 -17.62 9.37 -3.51
N GLN A 93 -18.13 8.51 -4.39
CA GLN A 93 -19.57 8.38 -4.58
C GLN A 93 -20.28 7.90 -3.32
N GLU A 94 -19.72 6.92 -2.63
CA GLU A 94 -20.27 6.41 -1.38
C GLU A 94 -20.29 7.50 -0.29
N THR A 95 -19.21 8.27 -0.20
CA THR A 95 -19.11 9.38 0.77
C THR A 95 -20.12 10.47 0.47
N ILE A 96 -20.32 10.83 -0.79
CA ILE A 96 -21.32 11.84 -1.20
C ILE A 96 -22.73 11.39 -0.86
N LYS A 97 -23.05 10.11 -1.08
CA LYS A 97 -24.37 9.57 -0.73
C LYS A 97 -24.66 9.72 0.75
N GLU A 98 -23.67 9.54 1.60
CA GLU A 98 -23.83 9.72 3.03
C GLU A 98 -24.04 11.18 3.42
N VAL A 99 -23.35 12.08 2.75
CA VAL A 99 -23.41 13.54 3.06
C VAL A 99 -24.72 14.17 2.56
N LYS A 100 -25.32 13.64 1.50
CA LYS A 100 -26.55 14.20 0.90
C LYS A 100 -27.83 13.82 1.63
N ARG A 101 -27.75 13.11 2.70
CA ARG A 101 -28.91 12.79 3.52
C ARG A 101 -29.32 14.03 4.36
#